data_378082b2bbb2e7d565891bd4f4d2bda1
#
_entry.id   378082b2bbb2e7d565891bd4f4d2bda1
#
_cell.length_a   1.000
_cell.length_b   1.000
_cell.length_c   1.000
_cell.angle_alpha   90.00
_cell.angle_beta   90.00
_cell.angle_gamma   90.00
#
_symmetry.space_group_name_H-M   'P 1'
#
loop_
_entity.id
_entity.type
_entity.pdbx_description
1 polymer ?
#
loop_
_entity_poly.entity_id
_entity_poly.type
_entity_poly.pdbx_seq_one_letter_code
_entity_poly.pdbx_strand_id
1 'polypeptide(L)'
;RSTLFPYTTLFRSGRIIMEFPDVTEPHNLRTRRIGNKIAIETHIRMDGNISLHESHERATAIERKLKQRFGGKTHVTIHVEPKKNV
;
A
#
# COMPACT_ATOMS: atom_id res chain seq x y z
N ARG A 1 -20.71 -12.64 -2.35
CA ARG A 1 -20.44 -11.93 -3.11
C ARG A 1 -19.43 -10.97 -2.67
N SER A 2 -19.33 -9.99 -3.18
CA SER A 2 -18.23 -9.10 -3.01
C SER A 2 -18.20 -8.38 -1.66
N THR A 3 -19.21 -8.54 -0.82
CA THR A 3 -19.20 -7.85 0.46
C THR A 3 -18.05 -8.29 1.36
N LEU A 4 -17.65 -9.55 1.29
CA LEU A 4 -16.54 -10.02 2.10
C LEU A 4 -15.18 -9.74 1.47
N PHE A 5 -15.19 -9.55 0.18
CA PHE A 5 -14.00 -9.35 -0.59
C PHE A 5 -13.16 -8.14 -0.14
N PRO A 6 -13.76 -6.98 0.10
CA PRO A 6 -12.97 -5.83 0.52
C PRO A 6 -12.26 -6.03 1.86
N TYR A 7 -12.86 -6.72 2.80
CA TYR A 7 -12.23 -6.95 4.09
C TYR A 7 -11.02 -7.85 3.95
N THR A 8 -11.12 -8.89 3.15
CA THR A 8 -10.00 -9.78 2.92
C THR A 8 -8.87 -9.05 2.22
N THR A 9 -9.20 -8.27 1.21
CA THR A 9 -8.20 -7.52 0.47
C THR A 9 -7.52 -6.50 1.38
N LEU A 10 -8.29 -5.83 2.22
CA LEU A 10 -7.78 -4.84 3.15
C LEU A 10 -6.76 -5.48 4.09
N PHE A 11 -7.13 -6.59 4.69
CA PHE A 11 -6.26 -7.28 5.64
C PHE A 11 -4.96 -7.75 4.97
N ARG A 12 -5.08 -8.35 3.81
CA ARG A 12 -3.90 -8.87 3.11
C ARG A 12 -3.01 -7.76 2.59
N SER A 13 -3.61 -6.66 2.14
CA SER A 13 -2.84 -5.50 1.70
C SER A 13 -2.01 -4.95 2.86
N GLY A 14 -2.62 -4.81 4.03
CA GLY A 14 -1.92 -4.32 5.20
C GLY A 14 -0.75 -5.21 5.57
N ARG A 15 -0.93 -6.53 5.50
CA ARG A 15 0.14 -7.45 5.82
C ARG A 15 1.31 -7.35 4.86
N ILE A 16 1.02 -7.19 3.58
CA ILE A 16 2.07 -7.05 2.58
C ILE A 16 2.87 -5.79 2.84
N ILE A 17 2.18 -4.68 3.10
CA ILE A 17 2.86 -3.41 3.33
C ILE A 17 3.73 -3.49 4.58
N MET A 18 3.26 -4.17 5.62
CA MET A 18 4.01 -4.31 6.85
C MET A 18 5.26 -5.17 6.72
N GLU A 19 5.41 -5.89 5.62
CA GLU A 19 6.62 -6.66 5.38
C GLU A 19 7.83 -5.79 5.06
N PHE A 20 7.60 -4.51 4.75
CA PHE A 20 8.70 -3.61 4.41
C PHE A 20 9.22 -2.94 5.67
N PRO A 21 10.48 -3.19 6.06
CA PRO A 21 10.99 -2.72 7.36
C PRO A 21 11.12 -1.21 7.46
N ASP A 22 11.26 -0.52 6.34
CA ASP A 22 11.42 0.94 6.35
C ASP A 22 10.11 1.69 6.48
N VAL A 23 9.02 0.97 6.51
CA VAL A 23 7.69 1.55 6.43
C VAL A 23 6.98 1.32 7.74
N THR A 24 6.39 2.38 8.29
CA THR A 24 5.60 2.23 9.49
C THR A 24 4.23 1.70 9.11
N GLU A 25 3.46 1.39 10.13
CA GLU A 25 2.13 0.86 9.95
C GLU A 25 1.32 1.73 8.99
N PRO A 26 0.70 1.16 7.98
CA PRO A 26 -0.08 1.94 7.04
C PRO A 26 -1.33 2.50 7.71
N HIS A 27 -1.73 3.67 7.26
CA HIS A 27 -2.96 4.28 7.75
C HIS A 27 -3.78 4.76 6.56
N ASN A 28 -5.07 4.99 6.80
CA ASN A 28 -6.00 5.34 5.72
C ASN A 28 -5.97 4.32 4.59
N LEU A 29 -5.76 3.06 4.97
CA LEU A 29 -5.75 1.99 3.98
C LEU A 29 -7.17 1.75 3.51
N ARG A 30 -7.39 1.84 2.21
CA ARG A 30 -8.69 1.63 1.61
C ARG A 30 -8.57 0.70 0.44
N THR A 31 -9.55 -0.17 0.31
CA THR A 31 -9.65 -1.02 -0.87
C THR A 31 -11.07 -0.93 -1.38
N ARG A 32 -11.21 -0.98 -2.70
CA ARG A 32 -12.53 -1.02 -3.28
C ARG A 32 -12.48 -1.68 -4.64
N ARG A 33 -13.63 -2.04 -5.09
CA ARG A 33 -13.77 -2.69 -6.37
C ARG A 33 -14.28 -1.70 -7.40
N ILE A 34 -13.64 -1.66 -8.55
CA ILE A 34 -14.07 -0.82 -9.66
C ILE A 34 -14.21 -1.75 -10.85
N GLY A 35 -15.47 -2.13 -11.15
CA GLY A 35 -15.70 -3.13 -12.17
C GLY A 35 -15.06 -4.45 -11.74
N ASN A 36 -14.18 -4.98 -12.57
CA ASN A 36 -13.46 -6.21 -12.23
C ASN A 36 -12.05 -5.94 -11.72
N LYS A 37 -11.78 -4.70 -11.33
CA LYS A 37 -10.47 -4.32 -10.82
C LYS A 37 -10.54 -4.00 -9.34
N ILE A 38 -9.41 -4.10 -8.69
CA ILE A 38 -9.27 -3.72 -7.28
C ILE A 38 -8.45 -2.45 -7.22
N ALA A 39 -8.90 -1.49 -6.42
CA ALA A 39 -8.15 -0.28 -6.15
C ALA A 39 -7.71 -0.31 -4.70
N ILE A 40 -6.43 -0.10 -4.47
CA ILE A 40 -5.85 -0.09 -3.13
C ILE A 40 -5.19 1.27 -2.94
N GLU A 41 -5.53 1.92 -1.85
CA GLU A 41 -5.01 3.24 -1.54
C GLU A 41 -4.55 3.27 -0.10
N THR A 42 -3.36 3.79 0.16
CA THR A 42 -2.85 3.84 1.51
C THR A 42 -1.86 4.98 1.68
N HIS A 43 -1.70 5.40 2.93
CA HIS A 43 -0.65 6.33 3.33
C HIS A 43 0.37 5.53 4.14
N ILE A 44 1.64 5.76 3.87
CA ILE A 44 2.72 5.12 4.62
C ILE A 44 3.69 6.21 5.07
N ARG A 45 4.46 5.88 6.08
CA ARG A 45 5.45 6.82 6.61
C ARG A 45 6.83 6.23 6.46
N MET A 46 7.76 7.09 6.08
CA MET A 46 9.17 6.72 5.96
C MET A 46 10.00 7.78 6.64
N ASP A 47 11.27 7.44 6.91
CA ASP A 47 12.20 8.41 7.48
C ASP A 47 12.21 9.66 6.62
N GLY A 48 12.03 10.82 7.24
CA GLY A 48 12.01 12.07 6.51
C GLY A 48 13.31 12.44 5.83
N ASN A 49 14.41 11.79 6.24
CA ASN A 49 15.72 12.03 5.64
C ASN A 49 16.08 11.08 4.51
N ILE A 50 15.18 10.15 4.20
CA ILE A 50 15.41 9.25 3.08
C ILE A 50 15.35 10.06 1.77
N SER A 51 16.17 9.68 0.79
CA SER A 51 16.16 10.40 -0.47
C SER A 51 14.86 10.18 -1.21
N LEU A 52 14.53 11.12 -2.07
CA LEU A 52 13.34 10.98 -2.89
C LEU A 52 13.42 9.72 -3.74
N HIS A 53 14.61 9.45 -4.27
CA HIS A 53 14.82 8.27 -5.09
C HIS A 53 14.52 6.98 -4.30
N GLU A 54 15.04 6.89 -3.09
CA GLU A 54 14.81 5.71 -2.26
C GLU A 54 13.35 5.56 -1.86
N SER A 55 12.70 6.68 -1.51
CA SER A 55 11.30 6.60 -1.12
C SER A 55 10.44 6.15 -2.29
N HIS A 56 10.77 6.61 -3.49
CA HIS A 56 10.05 6.21 -4.69
C HIS A 56 10.25 4.72 -4.96
N GLU A 57 11.47 4.23 -4.79
CA GLU A 57 11.75 2.81 -5.01
C GLU A 57 11.00 1.93 -4.02
N ARG A 58 10.89 2.35 -2.77
CA ARG A 58 10.12 1.60 -1.79
C ARG A 58 8.65 1.55 -2.16
N ALA A 59 8.11 2.70 -2.56
CA ALA A 59 6.70 2.76 -2.95
C ALA A 59 6.45 1.87 -4.17
N THR A 60 7.37 1.88 -5.12
CA THR A 60 7.26 1.04 -6.30
C THR A 60 7.31 -0.44 -5.94
N ALA A 61 8.17 -0.81 -4.99
CA ALA A 61 8.28 -2.19 -4.56
C ALA A 61 6.98 -2.66 -3.89
N ILE A 62 6.38 -1.80 -3.07
CA ILE A 62 5.11 -2.12 -2.44
C ILE A 62 4.02 -2.29 -3.49
N GLU A 63 3.97 -1.38 -4.45
CA GLU A 63 3.00 -1.45 -5.52
C GLU A 63 3.14 -2.75 -6.30
N ARG A 64 4.37 -3.14 -6.60
CA ARG A 64 4.65 -4.37 -7.33
C ARG A 64 4.18 -5.60 -6.57
N LYS A 65 4.44 -5.62 -5.27
CA LYS A 65 4.00 -6.74 -4.42
C LYS A 65 2.49 -6.84 -4.40
N LEU A 66 1.82 -5.71 -4.28
CA LEU A 66 0.36 -5.71 -4.24
C LEU A 66 -0.21 -6.19 -5.57
N LYS A 67 0.39 -5.77 -6.67
CA LYS A 67 -0.06 -6.22 -7.99
C LYS A 67 0.21 -7.70 -8.20
N GLN A 68 1.29 -8.21 -7.66
CA GLN A 68 1.57 -9.64 -7.75
C GLN A 68 0.51 -10.44 -6.98
N ARG A 69 0.08 -9.91 -5.85
CA ARG A 69 -0.87 -10.63 -5.02
C ARG A 69 -2.29 -10.58 -5.56
N PHE A 70 -2.69 -9.43 -6.10
CA PHE A 70 -4.08 -9.20 -6.48
C PHE A 70 -4.31 -9.09 -7.98
N GLY A 71 -3.25 -9.13 -8.78
CA GLY A 71 -3.38 -9.09 -10.23
C GLY A 71 -2.79 -7.82 -10.82
N GLY A 72 -2.32 -7.92 -12.04
CA GLY A 72 -1.63 -6.81 -12.70
C GLY A 72 -2.52 -5.62 -13.00
N LYS A 73 -3.84 -5.80 -12.98
CA LYS A 73 -4.77 -4.71 -13.22
C LYS A 73 -5.15 -3.96 -11.94
N THR A 74 -4.59 -4.36 -10.80
CA THR A 74 -4.83 -3.68 -9.54
C THR A 74 -4.32 -2.26 -9.62
N HIS A 75 -5.15 -1.32 -9.19
CA HIS A 75 -4.77 0.08 -9.15
C HIS A 75 -4.27 0.40 -7.75
N VAL A 76 -3.03 0.86 -7.65
CA VAL A 76 -2.41 1.11 -6.35
C VAL A 76 -2.00 2.57 -6.27
N THR A 77 -2.43 3.24 -5.21
CA THR A 77 -2.05 4.61 -4.92
C THR A 77 -1.41 4.64 -3.55
N ILE A 78 -0.18 5.10 -3.47
CA ILE A 78 0.56 5.16 -2.22
C ILE A 78 0.99 6.59 -1.98
N HIS A 79 0.58 7.13 -0.83
CA HIS A 79 0.96 8.46 -0.41
C HIS A 79 2.03 8.32 0.66
N VAL A 80 3.22 8.83 0.38
CA VAL A 80 4.35 8.72 1.30
C VAL A 80 4.44 9.96 2.15
N GLU A 81 4.55 9.78 3.46
CA GLU A 81 4.67 10.87 4.42
C GLU A 81 5.89 10.64 5.28
N PRO A 82 6.51 11.70 5.78
CA PRO A 82 7.64 11.51 6.69
C PRO A 82 7.16 11.03 8.05
N LYS A 83 8.01 10.26 8.73
CA LYS A 83 7.72 9.88 10.11
C LYS A 83 7.67 11.12 10.97
N LYS A 84 6.78 11.10 11.94
CA LYS A 84 6.69 12.21 12.87
C LYS A 84 7.87 12.17 13.83
N ASN A 85 8.44 13.33 14.08
CA ASN A 85 9.45 13.48 15.11
C ASN A 85 8.73 13.83 16.39
N VAL A 86 8.76 12.94 17.32
CA VAL A 86 8.08 13.15 18.59
C VAL A 86 9.06 13.25 19.71
#